data_508102fed4245e20573f24460df38e9d
#
_entry.id   508102fed4245e20573f24460df38e9d
#
_cell.length_a   1.000
_cell.length_b   1.000
_cell.length_c   1.000
_cell.angle_alpha   90.00
_cell.angle_beta   90.00
_cell.angle_gamma   90.00
#
_symmetry.space_group_name_H-M   'P 1'
#
loop_
_entity.id
_entity.type
_entity.pdbx_description
1 polymer ?
#
loop_
_entity_poly.entity_id
_entity_poly.type
_entity_poly.pdbx_seq_one_letter_code
_entity_poly.pdbx_strand_id
1 'polypeptide(L)'
;SVFRGVRMTDTASGKGIGYEVSEGYHFWILWNDRGEKHYFCPEPMTAMIDAPNLDMPAEKTGYCELEPGEIYHLAQHFFTILPEKKD
;
A
#
# COMPACT_ATOMS: atom_id res chain seq x y z
N SER A 1 -10.34 -5.06 14.08
CA SER A 1 -9.31 -4.31 13.33
C SER A 1 -9.67 -4.27 11.85
N VAL A 2 -9.29 -3.20 11.21
CA VAL A 2 -9.55 -2.98 9.78
C VAL A 2 -8.33 -3.42 8.99
N PHE A 3 -8.54 -4.22 7.95
CA PHE A 3 -7.46 -4.58 7.03
C PHE A 3 -7.12 -3.35 6.18
N ARG A 4 -5.85 -2.97 6.16
CA ARG A 4 -5.34 -1.85 5.36
C ARG A 4 -4.31 -2.41 4.38
N GLY A 5 -4.75 -2.74 3.18
CA GLY A 5 -3.80 -3.35 2.25
C GLY A 5 -4.46 -3.84 0.99
N VAL A 6 -3.74 -4.71 0.29
CA VAL A 6 -4.19 -5.32 -0.95
C VAL A 6 -3.97 -6.81 -0.88
N ARG A 7 -4.84 -7.55 -1.56
CA ARG A 7 -4.67 -8.98 -1.81
C ARG A 7 -4.65 -9.17 -3.31
N MET A 8 -3.60 -9.84 -3.78
CA MET A 8 -3.43 -10.14 -5.20
C MET A 8 -3.45 -11.65 -5.36
N THR A 9 -4.39 -12.14 -6.13
CA THR A 9 -4.59 -13.58 -6.31
C THR A 9 -4.53 -13.94 -7.78
N ASP A 10 -3.77 -14.98 -8.10
CA ASP A 10 -3.79 -15.54 -9.44
C ASP A 10 -5.11 -16.32 -9.61
N THR A 11 -5.89 -15.95 -10.60
CA THR A 11 -7.22 -16.52 -10.79
C THR A 11 -7.18 -18.00 -11.21
N ALA A 12 -6.09 -18.42 -11.84
CA ALA A 12 -5.95 -19.82 -12.28
C ALA A 12 -5.63 -20.76 -11.13
N SER A 13 -4.71 -20.36 -10.24
CA SER A 13 -4.23 -21.24 -9.16
C SER A 13 -4.89 -20.97 -7.81
N GLY A 14 -5.46 -19.77 -7.61
CA GLY A 14 -5.96 -19.36 -6.32
C GLY A 14 -4.88 -18.93 -5.35
N LYS A 15 -3.64 -18.94 -5.75
CA LYS A 15 -2.50 -18.52 -4.92
C LYS A 15 -2.26 -17.04 -5.07
N GLY A 16 -1.75 -16.41 -4.03
CA GLY A 16 -1.50 -14.98 -4.08
C GLY A 16 -0.65 -14.45 -2.95
N ILE A 17 -0.58 -13.15 -2.89
CA ILE A 17 0.16 -12.43 -1.86
C ILE A 17 -0.74 -11.34 -1.27
N GLY A 18 -0.73 -11.25 0.04
CA GLY A 18 -1.34 -10.14 0.75
C GLY A 18 -0.27 -9.15 1.20
N TYR A 19 -0.62 -7.88 1.19
CA TYR A 19 0.28 -6.80 1.57
C TYR A 19 -0.50 -5.83 2.44
N GLU A 20 -0.19 -5.84 3.72
CA GLU A 20 -0.88 -5.05 4.73
C GLU A 20 0.05 -3.97 5.28
N VAL A 21 -0.49 -2.79 5.54
CA VAL A 21 0.29 -1.66 6.01
C VAL A 21 -0.34 -1.05 7.26
N SER A 22 0.50 -0.36 8.04
CA SER A 22 0.06 0.33 9.24
C SER A 22 -0.69 1.62 8.93
N GLU A 23 -1.27 2.24 9.96
CA GLU A 23 -2.10 3.44 9.83
C GLU A 23 -1.40 4.64 9.19
N GLY A 24 -0.08 4.70 9.22
CA GLY A 24 0.65 5.83 8.66
C GLY A 24 0.58 5.94 7.14
N TYR A 25 0.11 4.90 6.46
CA TYR A 25 -0.04 4.91 5.00
C TYR A 25 -1.46 5.30 4.64
N HIS A 26 -1.61 6.39 3.87
CA HIS A 26 -2.92 6.95 3.55
C HIS A 26 -3.30 6.85 2.08
N PHE A 27 -2.33 6.54 1.21
CA PHE A 27 -2.54 6.55 -0.23
C PHE A 27 -1.88 5.34 -0.87
N TRP A 28 -2.40 4.93 -2.04
CA TRP A 28 -1.83 3.86 -2.84
C TRP A 28 -1.61 4.34 -4.26
N ILE A 29 -0.46 4.01 -4.82
CA ILE A 29 -0.20 4.13 -6.25
C ILE A 29 -0.28 2.73 -6.82
N LEU A 30 -0.97 2.57 -7.94
CA LEU A 30 -1.11 1.29 -8.62
C LEU A 30 -0.46 1.39 -9.98
N TRP A 31 0.38 0.42 -10.30
CA TRP A 31 1.14 0.43 -11.55
C TRP A 31 1.13 -0.96 -12.17
N ASN A 32 0.81 -1.05 -13.47
CA ASN A 32 0.83 -2.32 -14.19
C ASN A 32 1.47 -2.21 -15.58
N ASP A 33 2.23 -1.15 -15.82
CA ASP A 33 2.89 -0.88 -17.09
C ASP A 33 1.89 -0.93 -18.27
N ARG A 34 0.76 -0.22 -18.14
CA ARG A 34 -0.33 -0.13 -19.12
C ARG A 34 -1.00 -1.48 -19.41
N GLY A 35 -0.79 -2.45 -18.55
CA GLY A 35 -1.35 -3.79 -18.75
C GLY A 35 -0.63 -4.64 -19.79
N GLU A 36 0.51 -4.15 -20.30
CA GLU A 36 1.27 -4.85 -21.34
C GLU A 36 2.15 -5.98 -20.80
N LYS A 37 2.38 -6.00 -19.52
CA LYS A 37 3.21 -7.01 -18.85
C LYS A 37 2.42 -7.69 -17.75
N HIS A 38 2.86 -8.88 -17.39
CA HIS A 38 2.15 -9.71 -16.41
C HIS A 38 2.59 -9.38 -14.98
N TYR A 39 2.47 -8.11 -14.59
CA TYR A 39 2.74 -7.73 -13.22
C TYR A 39 1.84 -6.57 -12.77
N PHE A 40 1.77 -6.40 -11.47
CA PHE A 40 1.01 -5.34 -10.83
C PHE A 40 1.77 -4.89 -9.59
N CYS A 41 1.98 -3.58 -9.46
CA CYS A 41 2.72 -3.00 -8.35
C CYS A 41 1.82 -2.10 -7.51
N PRO A 42 1.35 -2.56 -6.35
CA PRO A 42 0.71 -1.68 -5.39
C PRO A 42 1.80 -1.01 -4.54
N GLU A 43 1.76 0.31 -4.46
CA GLU A 43 2.77 1.10 -3.78
C GLU A 43 2.11 1.97 -2.71
N PRO A 44 2.25 1.61 -1.43
CA PRO A 44 1.66 2.41 -0.36
C PRO A 44 2.48 3.68 -0.12
N MET A 45 1.78 4.77 0.11
CA MET A 45 2.40 6.09 0.32
C MET A 45 1.86 6.71 1.60
N THR A 46 2.73 7.35 2.35
CA THR A 46 2.30 8.10 3.54
C THR A 46 1.67 9.44 3.17
N ALA A 47 2.05 9.98 2.01
CA ALA A 47 1.55 11.26 1.54
C ALA A 47 1.28 11.20 0.04
N MET A 48 0.51 12.15 -0.45
CA MET A 48 0.25 12.29 -1.88
C MET A 48 1.54 12.65 -2.63
N ILE A 49 1.60 12.28 -3.90
CA ILE A 49 2.71 12.68 -4.77
C ILE A 49 2.81 14.19 -4.76
N ASP A 50 4.05 14.69 -4.60
CA ASP A 50 4.37 16.12 -4.58
C ASP A 50 3.67 16.87 -3.43
N ALA A 51 3.35 16.17 -2.35
CA ALA A 51 2.61 16.73 -1.23
C ALA A 51 3.15 18.07 -0.71
N PRO A 52 4.49 18.26 -0.59
CA PRO A 52 5.00 19.55 -0.07
C PRO A 52 4.67 20.75 -0.94
N ASN A 53 4.39 20.54 -2.20
CA ASN A 53 4.14 21.61 -3.16
C ASN A 53 2.66 21.81 -3.50
N LEU A 54 1.79 20.97 -2.93
CA LEU A 54 0.36 21.08 -3.19
C LEU A 54 -0.26 22.16 -2.33
N ASP A 55 -1.14 22.94 -2.93
CA ASP A 55 -1.90 23.98 -2.23
C ASP A 55 -3.11 23.35 -1.53
N MET A 56 -2.81 22.50 -0.57
CA MET A 56 -3.82 21.76 0.20
C MET A 56 -3.32 21.59 1.63
N PRO A 57 -4.22 21.50 2.61
CA PRO A 57 -3.79 21.28 3.99
C PRO A 57 -3.12 19.93 4.17
N ALA A 58 -2.15 19.87 5.09
CA ALA A 58 -1.36 18.67 5.35
C ALA A 58 -2.23 17.46 5.72
N GLU A 59 -3.32 17.67 6.41
CA GLU A 59 -4.25 16.59 6.78
C GLU A 59 -4.91 15.93 5.57
N LYS A 60 -4.96 16.62 4.43
CA LYS A 60 -5.49 16.07 3.18
C LYS A 60 -4.42 15.40 2.36
N THR A 61 -3.20 15.93 2.35
CA THR A 61 -2.12 15.41 1.53
C THR A 61 -1.29 14.35 2.25
N GLY A 62 -1.39 14.28 3.57
CA GLY A 62 -0.56 13.41 4.38
C GLY A 62 0.83 13.96 4.65
N TYR A 63 1.12 15.18 4.19
CA TYR A 63 2.45 15.77 4.40
C TYR A 63 2.75 15.88 5.88
N CYS A 64 3.95 15.48 6.25
CA CYS A 64 4.39 15.43 7.65
C CYS A 64 5.88 15.77 7.72
N GLU A 65 6.24 16.57 8.71
CA GLU A 65 7.64 16.90 8.98
C GLU A 65 8.04 16.31 10.33
N LEU A 66 9.29 15.85 10.41
CA LEU A 66 9.85 15.34 11.66
C LEU A 66 10.87 16.36 12.19
N GLU A 67 10.69 16.73 13.46
CA GLU A 67 11.70 17.50 14.16
C GLU A 67 12.90 16.62 14.49
N PRO A 68 14.09 17.19 14.69
CA PRO A 68 15.24 16.39 15.09
C PRO A 68 14.94 15.58 16.35
N GLY A 69 15.19 14.27 16.29
CA GLY A 69 14.93 13.36 17.40
C GLY A 69 13.55 12.72 17.39
N GLU A 70 12.62 13.20 16.55
CA GLU A 70 11.32 12.55 16.41
C GLU A 70 11.44 11.27 15.61
N ILE A 71 10.60 10.29 15.94
CA ILE A 71 10.57 8.99 15.25
C ILE A 71 9.17 8.76 14.70
N TYR A 72 9.10 8.33 13.45
CA TYR A 72 7.84 7.96 12.80
C TYR A 72 7.86 6.47 12.50
N HIS A 73 6.95 5.72 13.12
CA HIS A 73 6.92 4.27 13.00
C HIS A 73 5.96 3.85 11.89
N LEU A 74 6.45 3.07 10.95
CA LEU A 74 5.66 2.49 9.87
C LEU A 74 5.94 1.00 9.84
N ALA A 75 4.93 0.22 9.49
CA ALA A 75 5.06 -1.23 9.39
C ALA A 75 4.38 -1.74 8.13
N GLN A 76 4.97 -2.76 7.53
CA GLN A 76 4.44 -3.46 6.37
C GLN A 76 4.51 -4.96 6.66
N HIS A 77 3.49 -5.68 6.23
CA HIS A 77 3.40 -7.12 6.44
C HIS A 77 2.99 -7.79 5.14
N PHE A 78 3.82 -8.72 4.67
CA PHE A 78 3.53 -9.54 3.50
C PHE A 78 3.15 -10.94 3.96
N PHE A 79 2.15 -11.53 3.33
CA PHE A 79 1.76 -12.90 3.63
C PHE A 79 1.30 -13.61 2.37
N THR A 80 1.41 -14.94 2.39
CA THR A 80 0.97 -15.76 1.27
C THR A 80 -0.51 -16.05 1.38
N ILE A 81 -1.18 -16.13 0.25
CA ILE A 81 -2.56 -16.57 0.15
C ILE A 81 -2.56 -17.92 -0.53
N LEU A 82 -3.18 -18.89 0.11
CA LEU A 82 -3.29 -20.24 -0.43
C LEU A 82 -4.73 -20.49 -0.89
N PRO A 83 -4.93 -21.33 -1.93
CA PRO A 83 -6.27 -21.64 -2.37
C PRO A 83 -7.03 -22.40 -1.29
N GLU A 84 -8.34 -22.17 -1.22
CA GLU A 84 -9.19 -22.90 -0.27
C GLU A 84 -9.19 -24.39 -0.62
N LYS A 85 -9.13 -25.23 0.42
CA LYS A 85 -9.27 -26.65 0.22
C LYS A 85 -10.73 -26.97 -0.08
N LYS A 86 -10.96 -27.62 -1.19
CA LYS A 86 -12.28 -28.15 -1.49
C LYS A 86 -12.37 -29.56 -0.92
N ASP A 87 -13.33 -29.79 -0.06
CA ASP A 87 -13.61 -31.12 0.46
C ASP A 87 -14.37 -31.95 -0.58
#